data_d20a96e2ae06e914f35fb3ca943d073c
#
_entry.id   d20a96e2ae06e914f35fb3ca943d073c
#
_cell.length_a   1.000
_cell.length_b   1.000
_cell.length_c   1.000
_cell.angle_alpha   90.00
_cell.angle_beta   90.00
_cell.angle_gamma   90.00
#
_symmetry.space_group_name_H-M   'P 1'
#
loop_
_entity.id
_entity.type
_entity.pdbx_description
1 polymer ?
#
loop_
_entity_poly.entity_id
_entity_poly.type
_entity_poly.pdbx_seq_one_letter_code
_entity_poly.pdbx_strand_id
1 'polypeptide(L)'
;VQTETRAASTLIAPYGGRLVDLMVPAAELAEAKAYASTLPSIQISSRATCDLEMLATGAFSPLDRFMGEADFRRVQNEMRLADGTLFPIPITLPVSAEDNLKLGSDVALRDSMNDLLAIMTVEELYAWDAGETGEKVFGARDPKHPIVAEMARWGGTNASGKLRVLQLPRHYDFVDIRRTPAETRAVLEQTGHANVVAFQTRNPMHRVHEELTKRAIAEKDGVLLLHPVVGMTKPGDVDHYTRVRVYKALAQSYYEPDRIVLSLLPLAMRMGGPREALWHAIIRRNHGANHLIVGRDHAGPGNDSHGQPFYGPYDAQEMVERFKDETGVGMVPFEELLYLPDEDRYEEVSKVPAGAKTANISGTQVREEYLGKGRLLPAWFSRPETAEILAESYPPRHKQGLCIWFTGLSGAGKSTTAAVLQELLLEAGRQVTELDGDVVRTHLSKGLGFSREDRDANIMRIGFVASEIVRHGGTVMCAAVSPYRATRDSVRAMMGEDQFVEVFVDTPLNVCEQRDVKGMYAKARRGEIKEFTGISDPYEPPLQPEITLNTERHTPEENARLIAAWLADRGFIRREVPVSSNGHIAA
;
A
#
# COMPACT_ATOMS: atom_id res chain seq x y z
N VAL A 1 40.98 -11.24 -33.59
CA VAL A 1 39.65 -11.00 -32.98
C VAL A 1 38.90 -12.31 -33.07
N GLN A 2 39.00 -13.13 -32.03
CA GLN A 2 38.18 -14.36 -31.92
C GLN A 2 36.74 -13.91 -31.58
N THR A 3 35.84 -14.11 -32.52
CA THR A 3 34.40 -14.11 -32.27
C THR A 3 34.10 -15.32 -31.40
N GLU A 4 34.00 -15.11 -30.08
CA GLU A 4 33.38 -16.09 -29.22
C GLU A 4 31.94 -16.30 -29.71
N THR A 5 31.66 -17.45 -30.26
CA THR A 5 30.32 -17.93 -30.55
C THR A 5 29.63 -18.08 -29.20
N ARG A 6 28.82 -17.08 -28.83
CA ARG A 6 27.96 -17.13 -27.65
C ARG A 6 27.07 -18.37 -27.83
N ALA A 7 27.16 -19.32 -26.92
CA ALA A 7 26.25 -20.47 -26.89
C ALA A 7 24.81 -19.97 -26.97
N ALA A 8 23.96 -20.66 -27.75
CA ALA A 8 22.57 -20.28 -27.86
C ALA A 8 21.91 -20.31 -26.44
N SER A 9 21.16 -19.25 -26.10
CA SER A 9 20.47 -19.18 -24.82
C SER A 9 19.55 -20.40 -24.65
N THR A 10 19.58 -21.02 -23.48
CA THR A 10 18.67 -22.13 -23.12
C THR A 10 17.28 -21.65 -22.76
N LEU A 11 17.12 -20.35 -22.49
CA LEU A 11 15.84 -19.76 -22.12
C LEU A 11 14.92 -19.54 -23.33
N ILE A 12 13.61 -19.58 -23.08
CA ILE A 12 12.61 -19.21 -24.09
C ILE A 12 12.93 -17.83 -24.67
N ALA A 13 12.81 -17.68 -26.01
CA ALA A 13 12.99 -16.36 -26.64
C ALA A 13 11.98 -15.33 -26.11
N PRO A 14 12.34 -14.04 -26.03
CA PRO A 14 11.39 -13.00 -25.67
C PRO A 14 10.13 -13.03 -26.56
N TYR A 15 9.02 -12.53 -26.04
CA TYR A 15 7.80 -12.42 -26.83
C TYR A 15 8.01 -11.43 -28.00
N GLY A 16 7.63 -11.79 -29.21
CA GLY A 16 7.97 -11.04 -30.42
C GLY A 16 9.42 -11.24 -30.91
N GLY A 17 10.17 -12.20 -30.32
CA GLY A 17 11.51 -12.63 -30.78
C GLY A 17 12.68 -11.86 -30.18
N ARG A 18 12.49 -10.62 -29.74
CA ARG A 18 13.53 -9.78 -29.11
C ARG A 18 12.94 -8.88 -28.04
N LEU A 19 13.78 -8.47 -27.09
CA LEU A 19 13.44 -7.38 -26.18
C LEU A 19 13.51 -6.04 -26.92
N VAL A 20 12.49 -5.22 -26.73
CA VAL A 20 12.51 -3.81 -27.12
C VAL A 20 13.42 -3.05 -26.16
N ASP A 21 14.26 -2.17 -26.69
CA ASP A 21 15.12 -1.27 -25.91
C ASP A 21 14.89 0.15 -26.43
N LEU A 22 14.36 1.02 -25.57
CA LEU A 22 14.07 2.41 -25.92
C LEU A 22 15.08 3.38 -25.29
N MET A 23 16.13 2.86 -24.66
CA MET A 23 17.14 3.69 -24.03
C MET A 23 17.98 4.42 -25.08
N VAL A 24 18.18 5.70 -24.88
CA VAL A 24 19.10 6.49 -25.71
C VAL A 24 20.53 5.97 -25.49
N PRO A 25 21.30 5.69 -26.57
CA PRO A 25 22.69 5.25 -26.44
C PRO A 25 23.53 6.23 -25.62
N ALA A 26 24.46 5.71 -24.82
CA ALA A 26 25.29 6.53 -23.93
C ALA A 26 26.03 7.69 -24.66
N ALA A 27 26.42 7.46 -25.91
CA ALA A 27 27.11 8.47 -26.75
C ALA A 27 26.20 9.66 -27.10
N GLU A 28 24.89 9.47 -27.18
CA GLU A 28 23.90 10.48 -27.56
C GLU A 28 23.21 11.11 -26.34
N LEU A 29 23.37 10.52 -25.15
CA LEU A 29 22.59 10.85 -23.97
C LEU A 29 22.73 12.32 -23.51
N ALA A 30 23.95 12.85 -23.56
CA ALA A 30 24.22 14.24 -23.14
C ALA A 30 23.50 15.25 -24.06
N GLU A 31 23.57 15.05 -25.38
CA GLU A 31 22.89 15.87 -26.36
C GLU A 31 21.37 15.74 -26.25
N ALA A 32 20.86 14.53 -26.12
CA ALA A 32 19.45 14.26 -25.97
C ALA A 32 18.87 14.90 -24.68
N LYS A 33 19.60 14.89 -23.57
CA LYS A 33 19.20 15.57 -22.32
C LYS A 33 19.20 17.09 -22.47
N ALA A 34 20.21 17.66 -23.14
CA ALA A 34 20.28 19.08 -23.42
C ALA A 34 19.09 19.53 -24.30
N TYR A 35 18.78 18.76 -25.34
CA TYR A 35 17.62 18.99 -26.19
C TYR A 35 16.29 18.89 -25.39
N ALA A 36 16.11 17.82 -24.63
CA ALA A 36 14.89 17.61 -23.84
C ALA A 36 14.60 18.73 -22.83
N SER A 37 15.66 19.36 -22.29
CA SER A 37 15.49 20.47 -21.36
C SER A 37 14.96 21.77 -22.01
N THR A 38 14.97 21.86 -23.34
CA THR A 38 14.40 22.99 -24.10
C THR A 38 12.95 22.75 -24.52
N LEU A 39 12.43 21.52 -24.37
CA LEU A 39 11.11 21.13 -24.82
C LEU A 39 10.01 21.51 -23.80
N PRO A 40 8.76 21.71 -24.28
CA PRO A 40 7.61 21.62 -23.40
C PRO A 40 7.64 20.29 -22.64
N SER A 41 7.19 20.28 -21.39
CA SER A 41 7.18 19.04 -20.62
C SER A 41 5.80 18.76 -20.04
N ILE A 42 5.46 17.49 -19.92
CA ILE A 42 4.32 17.00 -19.17
C ILE A 42 4.77 16.12 -18.01
N GLN A 43 4.05 16.21 -16.91
CA GLN A 43 4.24 15.31 -15.77
C GLN A 43 3.33 14.10 -15.96
N ILE A 44 3.95 12.91 -16.06
CA ILE A 44 3.20 11.66 -16.20
C ILE A 44 2.85 11.08 -14.82
N SER A 45 1.75 10.33 -14.76
CA SER A 45 1.30 9.69 -13.52
C SER A 45 2.29 8.60 -13.05
N SER A 46 2.20 8.20 -11.78
CA SER A 46 3.00 7.09 -11.24
C SER A 46 2.78 5.79 -12.02
N ARG A 47 1.56 5.55 -12.52
CA ARG A 47 1.26 4.41 -13.38
C ARG A 47 1.98 4.51 -14.72
N ALA A 48 1.88 5.65 -15.39
CA ALA A 48 2.56 5.88 -16.66
C ALA A 48 4.09 5.84 -16.49
N THR A 49 4.62 6.22 -15.34
CA THR A 49 6.04 6.07 -14.99
C THR A 49 6.45 4.58 -14.91
N CYS A 50 5.66 3.73 -14.22
CA CYS A 50 5.90 2.28 -14.22
C CYS A 50 5.79 1.70 -15.64
N ASP A 51 4.79 2.11 -16.41
CA ASP A 51 4.58 1.64 -17.79
C ASP A 51 5.73 2.05 -18.71
N LEU A 52 6.24 3.28 -18.57
CA LEU A 52 7.40 3.76 -19.31
C LEU A 52 8.66 2.92 -19.00
N GLU A 53 8.89 2.59 -17.73
CA GLU A 53 10.01 1.73 -17.31
C GLU A 53 9.90 0.33 -17.94
N MET A 54 8.71 -0.25 -17.93
CA MET A 54 8.43 -1.57 -18.52
C MET A 54 8.55 -1.56 -20.06
N LEU A 55 8.13 -0.48 -20.72
CA LEU A 55 8.33 -0.28 -22.16
C LEU A 55 9.80 -0.11 -22.49
N ALA A 56 10.50 0.76 -21.77
CA ALA A 56 11.90 1.12 -22.02
C ALA A 56 12.86 -0.07 -21.96
N THR A 57 12.60 -1.01 -21.06
CA THR A 57 13.44 -2.17 -20.78
C THR A 57 13.02 -3.44 -21.53
N GLY A 58 11.93 -3.37 -22.29
CA GLY A 58 11.40 -4.49 -23.08
C GLY A 58 10.56 -5.48 -22.28
N ALA A 59 10.17 -5.16 -21.06
CA ALA A 59 9.27 -6.02 -20.28
C ALA A 59 7.88 -6.15 -20.95
N PHE A 60 7.47 -5.14 -21.72
CA PHE A 60 6.25 -5.14 -22.53
C PHE A 60 6.48 -5.48 -24.01
N SER A 61 7.64 -6.03 -24.37
CA SER A 61 7.87 -6.46 -25.77
C SER A 61 6.71 -7.34 -26.29
N PRO A 62 6.29 -7.16 -27.54
CA PRO A 62 6.93 -6.34 -28.59
C PRO A 62 6.52 -4.85 -28.61
N LEU A 63 5.72 -4.37 -27.64
CA LEU A 63 5.26 -2.99 -27.60
C LEU A 63 6.45 -2.02 -27.40
N ASP A 64 6.56 -1.00 -28.26
CA ASP A 64 7.66 -0.02 -28.29
C ASP A 64 7.24 1.41 -27.95
N ARG A 65 5.96 1.62 -27.59
CA ARG A 65 5.38 2.91 -27.26
C ARG A 65 4.13 2.77 -26.42
N PHE A 66 3.62 3.86 -25.87
CA PHE A 66 2.21 3.89 -25.46
C PHE A 66 1.34 3.69 -26.70
N MET A 67 0.31 2.84 -26.59
CA MET A 67 -0.47 2.39 -27.74
C MET A 67 -1.08 3.54 -28.51
N GLY A 68 -0.97 3.50 -29.84
CA GLY A 68 -1.77 4.30 -30.76
C GLY A 68 -3.22 3.83 -30.82
N GLU A 69 -4.08 4.57 -31.51
CA GLU A 69 -5.52 4.29 -31.56
C GLU A 69 -5.81 2.89 -32.11
N ALA A 70 -5.12 2.50 -33.17
CA ALA A 70 -5.32 1.18 -33.81
C ALA A 70 -5.05 0.02 -32.86
N ASP A 71 -3.90 0.06 -32.13
CA ASP A 71 -3.55 -0.95 -31.12
C ASP A 71 -4.54 -0.91 -29.96
N PHE A 72 -4.82 0.28 -29.43
CA PHE A 72 -5.75 0.45 -28.32
C PHE A 72 -7.12 -0.16 -28.62
N ARG A 73 -7.72 0.16 -29.77
CA ARG A 73 -9.05 -0.34 -30.16
C ARG A 73 -9.05 -1.85 -30.31
N ARG A 74 -8.02 -2.43 -30.93
CA ARG A 74 -7.95 -3.89 -31.10
C ARG A 74 -7.64 -4.61 -29.79
N VAL A 75 -6.75 -4.10 -28.96
CA VAL A 75 -6.50 -4.67 -27.63
C VAL A 75 -7.75 -4.64 -26.76
N GLN A 76 -8.46 -3.53 -26.77
CA GLN A 76 -9.72 -3.38 -26.04
C GLN A 76 -10.76 -4.44 -26.46
N ASN A 77 -10.95 -4.67 -27.76
CA ASN A 77 -11.98 -5.55 -28.30
C ASN A 77 -11.55 -7.00 -28.47
N GLU A 78 -10.30 -7.24 -28.89
CA GLU A 78 -9.82 -8.53 -29.38
C GLU A 78 -8.62 -9.09 -28.60
N MET A 79 -8.05 -8.33 -27.63
CA MET A 79 -6.78 -8.63 -26.97
C MET A 79 -5.60 -8.75 -27.95
N ARG A 80 -5.57 -7.95 -29.03
CA ARG A 80 -4.54 -8.02 -30.06
C ARG A 80 -4.07 -6.63 -30.48
N LEU A 81 -2.77 -6.51 -30.77
CA LEU A 81 -2.21 -5.33 -31.41
C LEU A 81 -2.71 -5.24 -32.87
N ALA A 82 -2.44 -4.11 -33.53
CA ALA A 82 -2.85 -3.88 -34.92
C ALA A 82 -2.29 -4.88 -35.92
N ASP A 83 -1.12 -5.44 -35.63
CA ASP A 83 -0.47 -6.49 -36.44
C ASP A 83 -1.01 -7.92 -36.17
N GLY A 84 -1.93 -8.06 -35.21
CA GLY A 84 -2.51 -9.35 -34.80
C GLY A 84 -1.83 -10.02 -33.62
N THR A 85 -0.71 -9.50 -33.11
CA THR A 85 0.00 -10.06 -31.96
C THR A 85 -0.89 -10.01 -30.71
N LEU A 86 -0.94 -11.10 -29.97
CA LEU A 86 -1.71 -11.19 -28.72
C LEU A 86 -1.13 -10.24 -27.67
N PHE A 87 -1.96 -9.32 -27.19
CA PHE A 87 -1.61 -8.39 -26.11
C PHE A 87 -2.89 -7.98 -25.35
N PRO A 88 -3.12 -8.48 -24.11
CA PRO A 88 -4.45 -8.46 -23.51
C PRO A 88 -4.84 -7.17 -22.77
N ILE A 89 -3.89 -6.30 -22.43
CA ILE A 89 -4.09 -5.10 -21.60
C ILE A 89 -3.64 -3.85 -22.34
N PRO A 90 -4.49 -2.79 -22.45
CA PRO A 90 -4.07 -1.51 -23.03
C PRO A 90 -2.99 -0.83 -22.19
N ILE A 91 -1.95 -0.34 -22.86
CA ILE A 91 -0.87 0.48 -22.26
C ILE A 91 -0.95 1.86 -22.92
N THR A 92 -1.52 2.83 -22.22
CA THR A 92 -1.85 4.15 -22.76
C THR A 92 -1.25 5.27 -21.93
N LEU A 93 -1.10 6.44 -22.52
CA LEU A 93 -0.72 7.68 -21.85
C LEU A 93 -1.89 8.66 -21.90
N PRO A 94 -2.78 8.66 -20.90
CA PRO A 94 -3.84 9.64 -20.79
C PRO A 94 -3.27 11.04 -20.54
N VAL A 95 -3.78 12.01 -21.29
CA VAL A 95 -3.37 13.42 -21.22
C VAL A 95 -4.60 14.32 -21.11
N SER A 96 -4.41 15.52 -20.57
CA SER A 96 -5.43 16.54 -20.45
C SER A 96 -5.34 17.57 -21.56
N ALA A 97 -6.38 18.37 -21.76
CA ALA A 97 -6.32 19.51 -22.68
C ALA A 97 -5.29 20.57 -22.24
N GLU A 98 -5.00 20.64 -20.94
CA GLU A 98 -4.03 21.58 -20.35
C GLU A 98 -2.59 21.26 -20.75
N ASP A 99 -2.30 19.99 -21.08
CA ASP A 99 -0.98 19.55 -21.55
C ASP A 99 -0.59 20.14 -22.92
N ASN A 100 -1.56 20.67 -23.66
CA ASN A 100 -1.40 21.41 -24.93
C ASN A 100 -0.46 20.72 -25.94
N LEU A 101 -0.55 19.41 -26.06
CA LEU A 101 0.25 18.61 -26.98
C LEU A 101 -0.11 18.88 -28.44
N LYS A 102 0.89 18.85 -29.32
CA LYS A 102 0.71 19.05 -30.75
C LYS A 102 1.27 17.90 -31.55
N LEU A 103 0.53 17.43 -32.53
CA LEU A 103 1.02 16.39 -33.45
C LEU A 103 2.30 16.82 -34.16
N GLY A 104 3.25 15.90 -34.25
CA GLY A 104 4.56 16.11 -34.87
C GLY A 104 5.56 16.86 -33.99
N SER A 105 5.20 17.28 -32.78
CA SER A 105 6.12 17.95 -31.86
C SER A 105 6.71 16.97 -30.84
N ASP A 106 7.91 17.30 -30.36
CA ASP A 106 8.53 16.62 -29.25
C ASP A 106 8.08 17.22 -27.92
N VAL A 107 7.88 16.35 -26.94
CA VAL A 107 7.55 16.69 -25.54
C VAL A 107 8.43 15.90 -24.59
N ALA A 108 8.88 16.54 -23.53
CA ALA A 108 9.63 15.89 -22.44
C ALA A 108 8.67 15.26 -21.44
N LEU A 109 8.86 13.97 -21.12
CA LEU A 109 8.11 13.26 -20.09
C LEU A 109 8.87 13.30 -18.77
N ARG A 110 8.19 13.75 -17.71
CA ARG A 110 8.75 13.86 -16.36
C ARG A 110 7.91 13.09 -15.36
N ASP A 111 8.55 12.55 -14.34
CA ASP A 111 7.84 11.92 -13.22
C ASP A 111 7.32 12.94 -12.20
N SER A 112 6.73 12.45 -11.11
CA SER A 112 6.19 13.29 -10.02
C SER A 112 7.27 14.06 -9.24
N MET A 113 8.52 13.66 -9.33
CA MET A 113 9.68 14.36 -8.74
C MET A 113 10.31 15.37 -9.71
N ASN A 114 9.71 15.53 -10.90
CA ASN A 114 10.21 16.35 -11.99
C ASN A 114 11.52 15.84 -12.63
N ASP A 115 11.86 14.57 -12.41
CA ASP A 115 12.98 13.94 -13.11
C ASP A 115 12.63 13.77 -14.60
N LEU A 116 13.56 14.12 -15.46
CA LEU A 116 13.39 14.02 -16.90
C LEU A 116 13.63 12.58 -17.35
N LEU A 117 12.59 11.87 -17.79
CA LEU A 117 12.65 10.46 -18.12
C LEU A 117 12.81 10.18 -19.61
N ALA A 118 12.03 10.84 -20.47
CA ALA A 118 12.00 10.53 -21.89
C ALA A 118 11.63 11.74 -22.75
N ILE A 119 11.89 11.62 -24.04
CA ILE A 119 11.31 12.47 -25.09
C ILE A 119 10.28 11.62 -25.83
N MET A 120 9.09 12.16 -26.07
CA MET A 120 8.07 11.57 -26.93
C MET A 120 7.82 12.48 -28.13
N THR A 121 7.98 11.97 -29.35
CA THR A 121 7.47 12.63 -30.55
C THR A 121 5.99 12.29 -30.66
N VAL A 122 5.10 13.26 -30.50
CA VAL A 122 3.64 13.06 -30.51
C VAL A 122 3.18 12.73 -31.92
N GLU A 123 2.81 11.46 -32.16
CA GLU A 123 2.33 10.99 -33.47
C GLU A 123 0.80 10.90 -33.52
N GLU A 124 0.16 10.58 -32.39
CA GLU A 124 -1.28 10.43 -32.31
C GLU A 124 -1.84 11.07 -31.03
N LEU A 125 -3.01 11.67 -31.17
CA LEU A 125 -3.88 12.12 -30.08
C LEU A 125 -5.29 11.61 -30.39
N TYR A 126 -5.84 10.73 -29.55
CA TYR A 126 -7.14 10.12 -29.80
C TYR A 126 -8.01 10.08 -28.55
N ALA A 127 -9.33 10.25 -28.77
CA ALA A 127 -10.30 10.19 -27.69
C ALA A 127 -10.55 8.74 -27.25
N TRP A 128 -10.78 8.56 -25.97
CA TRP A 128 -11.14 7.28 -25.38
C TRP A 128 -12.22 7.47 -24.31
N ASP A 129 -12.90 6.38 -23.93
CA ASP A 129 -13.92 6.37 -22.89
C ASP A 129 -13.58 5.39 -21.78
N ALA A 130 -13.53 5.90 -20.54
CA ALA A 130 -13.17 5.11 -19.37
C ALA A 130 -14.18 4.01 -19.04
N GLY A 131 -15.49 4.29 -19.22
CA GLY A 131 -16.56 3.33 -18.96
C GLY A 131 -16.58 2.21 -20.00
N GLU A 132 -16.39 2.53 -21.29
CA GLU A 132 -16.27 1.55 -22.37
C GLU A 132 -15.04 0.65 -22.15
N THR A 133 -13.90 1.26 -21.81
CA THR A 133 -12.66 0.52 -21.52
C THR A 133 -12.82 -0.37 -20.29
N GLY A 134 -13.45 0.13 -19.22
CA GLY A 134 -13.76 -0.65 -18.02
C GLY A 134 -14.58 -1.89 -18.34
N GLU A 135 -15.65 -1.73 -19.11
CA GLU A 135 -16.53 -2.83 -19.51
C GLU A 135 -15.83 -3.86 -20.41
N LYS A 136 -15.13 -3.40 -21.46
CA LYS A 136 -14.53 -4.29 -22.45
C LYS A 136 -13.26 -4.98 -21.98
N VAL A 137 -12.43 -4.31 -21.18
CA VAL A 137 -11.13 -4.86 -20.74
C VAL A 137 -11.25 -5.55 -19.39
N PHE A 138 -12.01 -4.97 -18.47
CA PHE A 138 -12.10 -5.43 -17.08
C PHE A 138 -13.45 -6.05 -16.73
N GLY A 139 -14.41 -6.06 -17.69
CA GLY A 139 -15.74 -6.61 -17.48
C GLY A 139 -16.61 -5.81 -16.51
N ALA A 140 -16.23 -4.58 -16.17
CA ALA A 140 -16.89 -3.81 -15.13
C ALA A 140 -16.89 -2.29 -15.41
N ARG A 141 -18.00 -1.64 -15.01
CA ARG A 141 -18.09 -0.17 -14.84
C ARG A 141 -18.12 0.24 -13.37
N ASP A 142 -18.08 -0.72 -12.47
CA ASP A 142 -18.19 -0.51 -11.03
C ASP A 142 -16.92 0.17 -10.49
N PRO A 143 -17.03 1.35 -9.83
CA PRO A 143 -15.90 2.07 -9.27
C PRO A 143 -15.24 1.35 -8.08
N LYS A 144 -15.82 0.27 -7.59
CA LYS A 144 -15.16 -0.59 -6.61
C LYS A 144 -14.00 -1.38 -7.22
N HIS A 145 -13.98 -1.52 -8.53
CA HIS A 145 -12.82 -2.04 -9.25
C HIS A 145 -11.72 -0.96 -9.30
N PRO A 146 -10.50 -1.20 -8.75
CA PRO A 146 -9.49 -0.15 -8.55
C PRO A 146 -9.12 0.62 -9.81
N ILE A 147 -8.87 -0.09 -10.93
CA ILE A 147 -8.49 0.58 -12.18
C ILE A 147 -9.65 1.36 -12.80
N VAL A 148 -10.89 0.89 -12.66
CA VAL A 148 -12.07 1.61 -13.16
C VAL A 148 -12.25 2.93 -12.41
N ALA A 149 -12.09 2.92 -11.08
CA ALA A 149 -12.10 4.13 -10.26
C ALA A 149 -10.97 5.11 -10.62
N GLU A 150 -9.80 4.58 -10.96
CA GLU A 150 -8.64 5.37 -11.35
C GLU A 150 -8.85 5.99 -12.74
N MET A 151 -9.28 5.19 -13.74
CA MET A 151 -9.56 5.64 -15.11
C MET A 151 -10.60 6.76 -15.17
N ALA A 152 -11.57 6.79 -14.28
CA ALA A 152 -12.57 7.85 -14.20
C ALA A 152 -11.98 9.24 -13.89
N ARG A 153 -10.72 9.33 -13.46
CA ARG A 153 -10.00 10.58 -13.16
C ARG A 153 -8.97 10.95 -14.23
N TRP A 154 -8.79 10.12 -15.24
CA TRP A 154 -7.82 10.36 -16.30
C TRP A 154 -8.36 11.34 -17.34
N GLY A 155 -7.47 11.97 -18.09
CA GLY A 155 -7.84 12.79 -19.23
C GLY A 155 -8.55 11.97 -20.31
N GLY A 156 -9.48 12.58 -21.01
CA GLY A 156 -10.29 11.93 -22.06
C GLY A 156 -9.56 11.74 -23.40
N THR A 157 -8.26 12.04 -23.47
CA THR A 157 -7.42 11.88 -24.65
C THR A 157 -6.21 11.04 -24.30
N ASN A 158 -5.85 10.09 -25.14
CA ASN A 158 -4.58 9.37 -25.07
C ASN A 158 -3.58 9.97 -26.06
N ALA A 159 -2.31 10.06 -25.65
CA ALA A 159 -1.21 10.44 -26.52
C ALA A 159 -0.35 9.20 -26.83
N SER A 160 0.09 9.08 -28.07
CA SER A 160 1.03 8.05 -28.52
C SER A 160 2.08 8.64 -29.44
N GLY A 161 3.21 7.98 -29.51
CA GLY A 161 4.29 8.37 -30.38
C GLY A 161 5.62 7.72 -30.06
N LYS A 162 6.64 8.03 -30.83
CA LYS A 162 7.97 7.47 -30.69
C LYS A 162 8.62 7.94 -29.38
N LEU A 163 9.11 6.98 -28.60
CA LEU A 163 9.80 7.22 -27.34
C LEU A 163 11.33 7.15 -27.50
N ARG A 164 12.03 8.05 -26.81
CA ARG A 164 13.48 8.04 -26.58
C ARG A 164 13.70 8.19 -25.10
N VAL A 165 14.04 7.12 -24.39
CA VAL A 165 14.15 7.12 -22.93
C VAL A 165 15.56 7.53 -22.51
N LEU A 166 15.66 8.59 -21.72
CA LEU A 166 16.92 9.22 -21.30
C LEU A 166 17.47 8.62 -20.00
N GLN A 167 16.55 8.19 -19.14
CA GLN A 167 16.86 7.48 -17.90
C GLN A 167 15.62 6.74 -17.40
N LEU A 168 15.83 5.62 -16.70
CA LEU A 168 14.77 4.94 -15.97
C LEU A 168 14.40 5.72 -14.70
N PRO A 169 13.20 5.54 -14.16
CA PRO A 169 12.85 6.04 -12.84
C PRO A 169 13.87 5.60 -11.80
N ARG A 170 14.21 6.49 -10.89
CA ARG A 170 15.21 6.17 -9.86
C ARG A 170 14.59 5.37 -8.73
N HIS A 171 15.19 4.23 -8.44
CA HIS A 171 14.87 3.41 -7.29
C HIS A 171 16.06 3.36 -6.33
N TYR A 172 15.81 3.60 -5.05
CA TYR A 172 16.85 3.62 -4.01
C TYR A 172 16.74 2.43 -3.06
N ASP A 173 15.65 1.65 -3.18
CA ASP A 173 15.35 0.49 -2.36
C ASP A 173 15.68 -0.80 -3.09
N PHE A 174 16.27 -1.76 -2.38
CA PHE A 174 16.54 -3.12 -2.85
C PHE A 174 17.21 -3.19 -4.23
N VAL A 175 18.14 -2.28 -4.50
CA VAL A 175 18.79 -2.11 -5.81
C VAL A 175 19.52 -3.36 -6.31
N ASP A 176 19.94 -4.24 -5.39
CA ASP A 176 20.62 -5.51 -5.66
C ASP A 176 19.75 -6.55 -6.39
N ILE A 177 18.43 -6.41 -6.29
CA ILE A 177 17.44 -7.32 -6.88
C ILE A 177 16.45 -6.63 -7.82
N ARG A 178 16.62 -5.33 -8.11
CA ARG A 178 15.90 -4.65 -9.19
C ARG A 178 16.63 -4.90 -10.51
N ARG A 179 16.07 -5.72 -11.36
CA ARG A 179 16.67 -6.13 -12.61
C ARG A 179 15.74 -5.92 -13.78
N THR A 180 16.29 -5.42 -14.86
CA THR A 180 15.63 -5.39 -16.18
C THR A 180 15.39 -6.81 -16.70
N PRO A 181 14.54 -6.99 -17.74
CA PRO A 181 14.40 -8.30 -18.39
C PRO A 181 15.74 -8.89 -18.87
N ALA A 182 16.60 -8.09 -19.48
CA ALA A 182 17.91 -8.53 -19.95
C ALA A 182 18.81 -9.02 -18.81
N GLU A 183 18.89 -8.29 -17.71
CA GLU A 183 19.65 -8.66 -16.52
C GLU A 183 19.07 -9.90 -15.82
N THR A 184 17.74 -9.99 -15.72
CA THR A 184 17.06 -11.16 -15.14
C THR A 184 17.37 -12.41 -15.96
N ARG A 185 17.31 -12.32 -17.30
CA ARG A 185 17.67 -13.41 -18.20
C ARG A 185 19.12 -13.83 -18.02
N ALA A 186 20.05 -12.88 -17.92
CA ALA A 186 21.46 -13.16 -17.70
C ALA A 186 21.72 -13.94 -16.40
N VAL A 187 21.01 -13.61 -15.31
CA VAL A 187 21.10 -14.35 -14.05
C VAL A 187 20.49 -15.74 -14.17
N LEU A 188 19.33 -15.87 -14.83
CA LEU A 188 18.68 -17.16 -15.05
C LEU A 188 19.54 -18.10 -15.92
N GLU A 189 20.22 -17.60 -16.94
CA GLU A 189 21.15 -18.39 -17.76
C GLU A 189 22.29 -18.99 -16.93
N GLN A 190 22.76 -18.27 -15.91
CA GLN A 190 23.83 -18.75 -15.02
C GLN A 190 23.41 -19.93 -14.13
N THR A 191 22.10 -20.11 -13.88
CA THR A 191 21.60 -21.26 -13.11
C THR A 191 21.67 -22.57 -13.90
N GLY A 192 21.81 -22.52 -15.23
CA GLY A 192 21.89 -23.68 -16.13
C GLY A 192 20.58 -24.44 -16.36
N HIS A 193 19.45 -23.98 -15.78
CA HIS A 193 18.15 -24.59 -15.95
C HIS A 193 17.45 -24.09 -17.23
N ALA A 194 16.93 -25.02 -18.03
CA ALA A 194 16.14 -24.71 -19.21
C ALA A 194 14.71 -24.28 -18.88
N ASN A 195 14.15 -24.80 -17.78
CA ASN A 195 12.82 -24.46 -17.32
C ASN A 195 12.87 -23.41 -16.21
N VAL A 196 12.15 -22.32 -16.42
CA VAL A 196 12.00 -21.23 -15.46
C VAL A 196 10.53 -21.10 -15.10
N VAL A 197 10.21 -21.37 -13.85
CA VAL A 197 8.87 -21.25 -13.29
C VAL A 197 8.72 -19.92 -12.60
N ALA A 198 7.91 -19.02 -13.15
CA ALA A 198 7.67 -17.73 -12.54
C ALA A 198 6.55 -17.80 -11.49
N PHE A 199 6.77 -17.17 -10.36
CA PHE A 199 5.75 -16.92 -9.35
C PHE A 199 5.61 -15.43 -9.10
N GLN A 200 4.40 -14.92 -9.38
CA GLN A 200 4.03 -13.55 -9.06
C GLN A 200 3.33 -13.49 -7.73
N THR A 201 3.70 -12.51 -6.92
CA THR A 201 2.98 -12.22 -5.69
C THR A 201 2.97 -10.71 -5.38
N ARG A 202 1.92 -10.28 -4.70
CA ARG A 202 1.78 -8.95 -4.08
C ARG A 202 1.46 -9.06 -2.58
N ASN A 203 1.54 -10.27 -2.03
CA ASN A 203 1.30 -10.56 -0.62
C ASN A 203 2.56 -11.14 0.01
N PRO A 204 2.76 -11.02 1.32
CA PRO A 204 3.80 -11.76 2.02
C PRO A 204 3.69 -13.26 1.74
N MET A 205 4.81 -13.94 1.57
CA MET A 205 4.81 -15.38 1.39
C MET A 205 4.74 -16.10 2.74
N HIS A 206 3.87 -17.09 2.80
CA HIS A 206 3.74 -18.05 3.91
C HIS A 206 4.15 -19.44 3.45
N ARG A 207 4.20 -20.43 4.36
CA ARG A 207 4.62 -21.80 4.05
C ARG A 207 3.84 -22.45 2.91
N VAL A 208 2.55 -22.13 2.77
CA VAL A 208 1.75 -22.59 1.64
C VAL A 208 2.34 -22.17 0.29
N HIS A 209 2.82 -20.92 0.17
CA HIS A 209 3.44 -20.42 -1.06
C HIS A 209 4.83 -21.02 -1.30
N GLU A 210 5.59 -21.26 -0.23
CA GLU A 210 6.87 -21.95 -0.27
C GLU A 210 6.68 -23.38 -0.80
N GLU A 211 5.74 -24.14 -0.23
CA GLU A 211 5.43 -25.50 -0.63
C GLU A 211 5.01 -25.56 -2.11
N LEU A 212 4.13 -24.68 -2.48
CA LEU A 212 3.61 -24.46 -3.81
C LEU A 212 4.72 -24.28 -4.85
N THR A 213 5.59 -23.32 -4.61
CA THR A 213 6.65 -23.01 -5.55
C THR A 213 7.70 -24.12 -5.64
N LYS A 214 8.01 -24.79 -4.53
CA LYS A 214 8.91 -25.95 -4.49
C LYS A 214 8.37 -27.13 -5.29
N ARG A 215 7.07 -27.45 -5.16
CA ARG A 215 6.42 -28.48 -5.97
C ARG A 215 6.48 -28.15 -7.46
N ALA A 216 6.17 -26.88 -7.81
CA ALA A 216 6.19 -26.43 -9.20
C ALA A 216 7.57 -26.57 -9.85
N ILE A 217 8.64 -26.14 -9.18
CA ILE A 217 10.00 -26.28 -9.74
C ILE A 217 10.50 -27.73 -9.78
N ALA A 218 10.09 -28.56 -8.82
CA ALA A 218 10.41 -29.98 -8.83
C ALA A 218 9.70 -30.71 -9.99
N GLU A 219 8.41 -30.43 -10.22
CA GLU A 219 7.63 -31.01 -11.32
C GLU A 219 8.22 -30.64 -12.69
N LYS A 220 8.69 -29.42 -12.86
CA LYS A 220 9.23 -28.92 -14.13
C LYS A 220 10.75 -29.10 -14.27
N ASP A 221 11.42 -29.66 -13.27
CA ASP A 221 12.89 -29.70 -13.19
C ASP A 221 13.52 -28.34 -13.53
N GLY A 222 13.05 -27.30 -12.84
CA GLY A 222 13.35 -25.92 -13.18
C GLY A 222 13.89 -25.08 -12.02
N VAL A 223 14.10 -23.79 -12.30
CA VAL A 223 14.43 -22.75 -11.34
C VAL A 223 13.23 -21.85 -11.10
N LEU A 224 13.03 -21.39 -9.87
CA LEU A 224 12.01 -20.41 -9.52
C LEU A 224 12.46 -18.99 -9.87
N LEU A 225 11.70 -18.29 -10.70
CA LEU A 225 11.74 -16.84 -10.77
C LEU A 225 10.70 -16.29 -9.79
N LEU A 226 11.12 -15.98 -8.57
CA LEU A 226 10.29 -15.25 -7.61
C LEU A 226 10.26 -13.79 -8.01
N HIS A 227 9.13 -13.34 -8.54
CA HIS A 227 9.00 -12.06 -9.26
C HIS A 227 7.87 -11.20 -8.69
N PRO A 228 8.03 -10.69 -7.44
CA PRO A 228 7.02 -9.89 -6.79
C PRO A 228 6.88 -8.51 -7.43
N VAL A 229 5.64 -8.01 -7.45
CA VAL A 229 5.33 -6.67 -7.92
C VAL A 229 5.65 -5.64 -6.83
N VAL A 230 6.46 -4.63 -7.17
CA VAL A 230 6.83 -3.50 -6.31
C VAL A 230 6.41 -2.13 -6.86
N GLY A 231 5.77 -2.10 -8.03
CA GLY A 231 5.08 -0.91 -8.53
C GLY A 231 3.72 -0.70 -7.82
N MET A 232 2.73 -0.23 -8.55
CA MET A 232 1.39 0.00 -7.99
C MET A 232 0.65 -1.33 -7.82
N THR A 233 0.10 -1.55 -6.62
CA THR A 233 -0.75 -2.70 -6.29
C THR A 233 -2.11 -2.25 -5.77
N LYS A 234 -2.91 -3.15 -5.22
CA LYS A 234 -4.24 -2.83 -4.69
C LYS A 234 -4.11 -2.02 -3.39
N PRO A 235 -4.92 -0.97 -3.19
CA PRO A 235 -5.01 -0.29 -1.90
C PRO A 235 -5.31 -1.27 -0.75
N GLY A 236 -4.57 -1.14 0.35
CA GLY A 236 -4.67 -2.03 1.52
C GLY A 236 -3.80 -3.29 1.45
N ASP A 237 -3.03 -3.50 0.38
CA ASP A 237 -1.97 -4.52 0.38
C ASP A 237 -0.86 -4.13 1.37
N VAL A 238 -0.16 -5.15 1.89
CA VAL A 238 1.06 -4.94 2.69
C VAL A 238 2.07 -4.16 1.86
N ASP A 239 2.71 -3.16 2.45
CA ASP A 239 3.70 -2.34 1.75
C ASP A 239 4.84 -3.20 1.15
N HIS A 240 5.44 -2.71 0.07
CA HIS A 240 6.44 -3.51 -0.64
C HIS A 240 7.76 -3.66 0.14
N TYR A 241 8.11 -2.75 1.04
CA TYR A 241 9.32 -2.88 1.87
C TYR A 241 9.21 -4.10 2.79
N THR A 242 8.07 -4.23 3.48
CA THR A 242 7.77 -5.39 4.33
C THR A 242 7.74 -6.68 3.51
N ARG A 243 7.05 -6.67 2.35
CA ARG A 243 6.95 -7.85 1.47
C ARG A 243 8.32 -8.30 0.95
N VAL A 244 9.17 -7.38 0.49
CA VAL A 244 10.49 -7.70 -0.05
C VAL A 244 11.43 -8.22 1.04
N ARG A 245 11.35 -7.69 2.27
CA ARG A 245 12.08 -8.26 3.43
C ARG A 245 11.70 -9.74 3.64
N VAL A 246 10.41 -10.06 3.57
CA VAL A 246 9.93 -11.45 3.67
C VAL A 246 10.49 -12.31 2.53
N TYR A 247 10.44 -11.84 1.29
CA TYR A 247 10.94 -12.61 0.13
C TYR A 247 12.44 -12.87 0.22
N LYS A 248 13.23 -11.87 0.64
CA LYS A 248 14.68 -12.02 0.84
C LYS A 248 14.98 -13.06 1.92
N ALA A 249 14.29 -12.98 3.06
CA ALA A 249 14.49 -13.93 4.17
C ALA A 249 14.16 -15.37 3.73
N LEU A 250 13.03 -15.57 3.04
CA LEU A 250 12.64 -16.89 2.56
C LEU A 250 13.58 -17.42 1.47
N ALA A 251 13.95 -16.59 0.49
CA ALA A 251 14.86 -17.00 -0.58
C ALA A 251 16.22 -17.43 -0.05
N GLN A 252 16.74 -16.75 0.96
CA GLN A 252 18.05 -17.06 1.56
C GLN A 252 18.04 -18.30 2.47
N SER A 253 16.94 -18.55 3.18
CA SER A 253 16.91 -19.55 4.24
C SER A 253 16.25 -20.87 3.86
N TYR A 254 15.36 -20.86 2.85
CA TYR A 254 14.48 -21.99 2.55
C TYR A 254 14.54 -22.53 1.12
N TYR A 255 15.37 -21.93 0.27
CA TYR A 255 15.60 -22.40 -1.11
C TYR A 255 17.09 -22.65 -1.34
N GLU A 256 17.38 -23.60 -2.20
CA GLU A 256 18.74 -23.82 -2.70
C GLU A 256 19.14 -22.64 -3.62
N PRO A 257 20.35 -22.07 -3.47
CA PRO A 257 20.74 -20.84 -4.18
C PRO A 257 20.66 -20.91 -5.72
N ASP A 258 20.84 -22.10 -6.29
CA ASP A 258 20.76 -22.37 -7.75
C ASP A 258 19.32 -22.65 -8.22
N ARG A 259 18.37 -22.82 -7.28
CA ARG A 259 16.96 -23.11 -7.58
C ARG A 259 16.02 -21.91 -7.46
N ILE A 260 16.55 -20.72 -7.14
CA ILE A 260 15.74 -19.50 -7.01
C ILE A 260 16.47 -18.27 -7.52
N VAL A 261 15.76 -17.44 -8.28
CA VAL A 261 16.15 -16.08 -8.63
C VAL A 261 15.06 -15.13 -8.13
N LEU A 262 15.41 -14.27 -7.20
CA LEU A 262 14.52 -13.18 -6.75
C LEU A 262 14.81 -11.93 -7.56
N SER A 263 13.83 -11.41 -8.30
CA SER A 263 13.89 -10.16 -9.04
C SER A 263 12.62 -9.34 -8.83
N LEU A 264 12.73 -8.02 -8.69
CA LEU A 264 11.58 -7.17 -8.44
C LEU A 264 10.98 -6.67 -9.76
N LEU A 265 9.65 -6.61 -9.82
CA LEU A 265 8.92 -6.15 -11.00
C LEU A 265 8.27 -4.79 -10.73
N PRO A 266 8.68 -3.70 -11.41
CA PRO A 266 8.10 -2.36 -11.24
C PRO A 266 6.77 -2.19 -11.99
N LEU A 267 5.94 -3.22 -11.97
CA LEU A 267 4.65 -3.25 -12.67
C LEU A 267 3.57 -2.47 -11.91
N ALA A 268 2.82 -1.63 -12.61
CA ALA A 268 1.57 -1.09 -12.09
C ALA A 268 0.41 -2.04 -12.44
N MET A 269 -0.04 -2.82 -11.45
CA MET A 269 -1.14 -3.78 -11.63
C MET A 269 -2.46 -3.09 -11.98
N ARG A 270 -3.29 -3.76 -12.78
CA ARG A 270 -4.63 -3.32 -13.19
C ARG A 270 -5.74 -4.02 -12.43
N MET A 271 -5.42 -5.11 -11.74
CA MET A 271 -6.39 -6.00 -11.10
C MET A 271 -7.39 -6.61 -12.10
N GLY A 272 -6.92 -6.84 -13.33
CA GLY A 272 -7.72 -7.27 -14.48
C GLY A 272 -7.97 -8.78 -14.60
N GLY A 273 -7.75 -9.55 -13.51
CA GLY A 273 -8.06 -10.97 -13.46
C GLY A 273 -7.50 -11.78 -14.64
N PRO A 274 -8.38 -12.40 -15.46
CA PRO A 274 -7.95 -13.27 -16.55
C PRO A 274 -7.04 -12.60 -17.60
N ARG A 275 -7.38 -11.37 -18.04
CA ARG A 275 -6.55 -10.64 -19.01
C ARG A 275 -5.19 -10.26 -18.41
N GLU A 276 -5.17 -9.89 -17.14
CA GLU A 276 -3.91 -9.57 -16.47
C GLU A 276 -3.06 -10.81 -16.23
N ALA A 277 -3.63 -11.96 -15.94
CA ALA A 277 -2.89 -13.21 -15.82
C ALA A 277 -2.18 -13.58 -17.14
N LEU A 278 -2.87 -13.41 -18.26
CA LEU A 278 -2.29 -13.61 -19.59
C LEU A 278 -1.18 -12.60 -19.88
N TRP A 279 -1.37 -11.34 -19.51
CA TRP A 279 -0.33 -10.31 -19.61
C TRP A 279 0.88 -10.63 -18.73
N HIS A 280 0.65 -11.16 -17.53
CA HIS A 280 1.70 -11.62 -16.64
C HIS A 280 2.53 -12.76 -17.26
N ALA A 281 1.93 -13.65 -18.03
CA ALA A 281 2.65 -14.69 -18.76
C ALA A 281 3.60 -14.08 -19.81
N ILE A 282 3.10 -13.12 -20.60
CA ILE A 282 3.92 -12.41 -21.61
C ILE A 282 5.09 -11.68 -20.95
N ILE A 283 4.84 -10.94 -19.87
CA ILE A 283 5.89 -10.24 -19.13
C ILE A 283 6.98 -11.21 -18.63
N ARG A 284 6.58 -12.35 -18.04
CA ARG A 284 7.54 -13.33 -17.51
C ARG A 284 8.32 -14.03 -18.61
N ARG A 285 7.71 -14.26 -19.78
CA ARG A 285 8.44 -14.71 -20.96
C ARG A 285 9.55 -13.74 -21.36
N ASN A 286 9.27 -12.44 -21.32
CA ASN A 286 10.27 -11.42 -21.58
C ASN A 286 11.42 -11.45 -20.57
N HIS A 287 11.16 -11.87 -19.33
CA HIS A 287 12.20 -12.10 -18.31
C HIS A 287 12.82 -13.50 -18.35
N GLY A 288 12.44 -14.37 -19.29
CA GLY A 288 13.06 -15.68 -19.50
C GLY A 288 12.26 -16.87 -18.98
N ALA A 289 11.08 -16.66 -18.37
CA ALA A 289 10.27 -17.75 -17.87
C ALA A 289 9.43 -18.41 -18.98
N ASN A 290 9.40 -19.74 -18.97
CA ASN A 290 8.56 -20.56 -19.85
C ASN A 290 7.39 -21.24 -19.12
N HIS A 291 7.27 -21.01 -17.80
CA HIS A 291 6.14 -21.46 -16.99
C HIS A 291 5.69 -20.34 -16.02
N LEU A 292 4.39 -20.27 -15.75
CA LEU A 292 3.80 -19.34 -14.78
C LEU A 292 2.87 -20.09 -13.83
N ILE A 293 3.08 -19.89 -12.54
CA ILE A 293 2.14 -20.35 -11.51
C ILE A 293 0.95 -19.40 -11.49
N VAL A 294 -0.26 -19.95 -11.72
CA VAL A 294 -1.51 -19.20 -11.69
C VAL A 294 -2.39 -19.76 -10.58
N GLY A 295 -2.55 -18.98 -9.53
CA GLY A 295 -3.38 -19.33 -8.38
C GLY A 295 -4.86 -19.02 -8.60
N ARG A 296 -5.66 -19.42 -7.61
CA ARG A 296 -7.08 -19.04 -7.51
C ARG A 296 -7.20 -17.50 -7.41
N ASP A 297 -8.16 -16.91 -8.11
CA ASP A 297 -8.42 -15.46 -8.13
C ASP A 297 -7.16 -14.61 -8.47
N HIS A 298 -6.38 -15.09 -9.46
CA HIS A 298 -5.14 -14.43 -9.85
C HIS A 298 -5.40 -13.01 -10.38
N ALA A 299 -4.74 -12.02 -9.78
CA ALA A 299 -4.91 -10.59 -10.08
C ALA A 299 -6.36 -10.08 -9.95
N GLY A 300 -7.19 -10.75 -9.14
CA GLY A 300 -8.56 -10.34 -8.89
C GLY A 300 -8.66 -9.13 -7.94
N PRO A 301 -9.59 -8.18 -8.20
CA PRO A 301 -9.78 -7.00 -7.36
C PRO A 301 -10.59 -7.29 -6.09
N GLY A 302 -11.19 -8.47 -5.98
CA GLY A 302 -12.11 -8.87 -4.92
C GLY A 302 -13.57 -8.78 -5.36
N ASN A 303 -14.47 -8.30 -4.48
CA ASN A 303 -15.90 -8.23 -4.75
C ASN A 303 -16.34 -6.86 -5.27
N ASP A 304 -17.37 -6.84 -6.08
CA ASP A 304 -18.05 -5.67 -6.60
C ASP A 304 -18.88 -4.93 -5.52
N SER A 305 -19.62 -3.89 -5.89
CA SER A 305 -20.49 -3.13 -4.98
C SER A 305 -21.69 -3.93 -4.46
N HIS A 306 -22.00 -5.06 -5.09
CA HIS A 306 -23.07 -6.00 -4.70
C HIS A 306 -22.55 -7.18 -3.87
N GLY A 307 -21.24 -7.22 -3.58
CA GLY A 307 -20.61 -8.30 -2.81
C GLY A 307 -20.28 -9.55 -3.63
N GLN A 308 -20.42 -9.51 -4.96
CA GLN A 308 -20.06 -10.62 -5.85
C GLN A 308 -18.62 -10.48 -6.35
N PRO A 309 -17.87 -11.57 -6.55
CA PRO A 309 -16.54 -11.49 -7.12
C PRO A 309 -16.59 -10.96 -8.57
N PHE A 310 -15.65 -10.09 -8.94
CA PHE A 310 -15.55 -9.56 -10.31
C PHE A 310 -15.25 -10.64 -11.34
N TYR A 311 -14.50 -11.69 -10.96
CA TYR A 311 -14.12 -12.80 -11.84
C TYR A 311 -14.34 -14.14 -11.14
N GLY A 312 -14.53 -15.19 -11.92
CA GLY A 312 -14.56 -16.55 -11.42
C GLY A 312 -13.19 -16.97 -10.86
N PRO A 313 -13.17 -17.88 -9.87
CA PRO A 313 -11.95 -18.25 -9.15
C PRO A 313 -10.85 -18.87 -10.02
N TYR A 314 -11.19 -19.46 -11.16
CA TYR A 314 -10.28 -20.14 -12.08
C TYR A 314 -10.24 -19.54 -13.49
N ASP A 315 -11.00 -18.47 -13.76
CA ASP A 315 -11.04 -17.80 -15.08
C ASP A 315 -9.63 -17.39 -15.57
N ALA A 316 -8.75 -17.02 -14.65
CA ALA A 316 -7.36 -16.67 -14.96
C ALA A 316 -6.55 -17.88 -15.46
N GLN A 317 -6.76 -19.05 -14.85
CA GLN A 317 -6.11 -20.30 -15.29
C GLN A 317 -6.61 -20.71 -16.68
N GLU A 318 -7.92 -20.67 -16.90
CA GLU A 318 -8.53 -20.97 -18.19
C GLU A 318 -8.02 -20.05 -19.31
N MET A 319 -7.87 -18.76 -19.02
CA MET A 319 -7.34 -17.78 -19.96
C MET A 319 -5.89 -18.07 -20.34
N VAL A 320 -5.02 -18.33 -19.36
CA VAL A 320 -3.59 -18.61 -19.63
C VAL A 320 -3.44 -19.93 -20.38
N GLU A 321 -4.19 -20.96 -19.99
CA GLU A 321 -4.15 -22.28 -20.66
C GLU A 321 -4.64 -22.18 -22.12
N ARG A 322 -5.71 -21.41 -22.37
CA ARG A 322 -6.25 -21.17 -23.71
C ARG A 322 -5.24 -20.57 -24.68
N PHE A 323 -4.38 -19.70 -24.20
CA PHE A 323 -3.40 -18.98 -25.02
C PHE A 323 -1.96 -19.46 -24.84
N LYS A 324 -1.73 -20.61 -24.22
CA LYS A 324 -0.37 -21.14 -23.95
C LYS A 324 0.48 -21.31 -25.18
N ASP A 325 -0.11 -21.76 -26.29
CA ASP A 325 0.63 -21.99 -27.54
C ASP A 325 1.10 -20.67 -28.17
N GLU A 326 0.31 -19.60 -28.07
CA GLU A 326 0.69 -18.28 -28.56
C GLU A 326 1.72 -17.60 -27.64
N THR A 327 1.52 -17.70 -26.34
CA THR A 327 2.46 -17.10 -25.38
C THR A 327 3.73 -17.92 -25.22
N GLY A 328 3.70 -19.22 -25.55
CA GLY A 328 4.80 -20.15 -25.28
C GLY A 328 5.05 -20.37 -23.78
N VAL A 329 4.14 -19.96 -22.91
CA VAL A 329 4.26 -20.08 -21.46
C VAL A 329 3.29 -21.13 -20.95
N GLY A 330 3.82 -22.22 -20.40
CA GLY A 330 3.03 -23.27 -19.77
C GLY A 330 2.45 -22.77 -18.45
N MET A 331 1.17 -23.04 -18.22
CA MET A 331 0.54 -22.77 -16.95
C MET A 331 0.88 -23.89 -15.95
N VAL A 332 1.24 -23.52 -14.72
CA VAL A 332 1.28 -24.44 -13.59
C VAL A 332 0.03 -24.17 -12.76
N PRO A 333 -0.99 -25.04 -12.86
CA PRO A 333 -2.24 -24.84 -12.16
C PRO A 333 -2.02 -25.03 -10.66
N PHE A 334 -2.76 -24.27 -9.89
CA PHE A 334 -2.71 -24.41 -8.46
C PHE A 334 -4.12 -24.51 -7.88
N GLU A 335 -4.37 -25.63 -7.19
CA GLU A 335 -5.50 -25.79 -6.31
C GLU A 335 -5.19 -25.21 -4.93
N GLU A 336 -6.21 -24.92 -4.16
CA GLU A 336 -6.05 -24.51 -2.78
C GLU A 336 -5.35 -25.61 -1.98
N LEU A 337 -4.27 -25.26 -1.28
CA LEU A 337 -3.57 -26.14 -0.36
C LEU A 337 -4.10 -25.95 1.05
N LEU A 338 -4.46 -27.05 1.70
CA LEU A 338 -4.84 -27.08 3.10
C LEU A 338 -3.73 -27.75 3.93
N TYR A 339 -3.50 -27.22 5.11
CA TYR A 339 -2.60 -27.85 6.07
C TYR A 339 -3.31 -28.99 6.79
N LEU A 340 -2.66 -30.16 6.87
CA LEU A 340 -3.09 -31.33 7.60
C LEU A 340 -2.31 -31.43 8.93
N PRO A 341 -2.91 -31.01 10.07
CA PRO A 341 -2.20 -30.93 11.33
C PRO A 341 -1.67 -32.28 11.83
N ASP A 342 -2.41 -33.36 11.58
CA ASP A 342 -2.06 -34.71 12.03
C ASP A 342 -0.86 -35.31 11.24
N GLU A 343 -0.55 -34.75 10.06
CA GLU A 343 0.51 -35.21 9.16
C GLU A 343 1.64 -34.17 8.98
N ASP A 344 1.51 -32.98 9.57
CA ASP A 344 2.43 -31.80 9.42
C ASP A 344 2.82 -31.52 7.96
N ARG A 345 1.84 -31.55 7.04
CA ARG A 345 2.04 -31.28 5.62
C ARG A 345 0.89 -30.51 4.99
N TYR A 346 1.15 -29.96 3.83
CA TYR A 346 0.12 -29.37 2.96
C TYR A 346 -0.36 -30.36 1.92
N GLU A 347 -1.68 -30.32 1.60
CA GLU A 347 -2.28 -31.14 0.55
C GLU A 347 -3.29 -30.33 -0.26
N GLU A 348 -3.40 -30.65 -1.53
CA GLU A 348 -4.42 -30.09 -2.43
C GLU A 348 -5.82 -30.47 -1.94
N VAL A 349 -6.76 -29.52 -1.98
CA VAL A 349 -8.14 -29.74 -1.50
C VAL A 349 -8.76 -31.00 -2.10
N SER A 350 -8.54 -31.27 -3.39
CA SER A 350 -9.06 -32.46 -4.09
C SER A 350 -8.47 -33.80 -3.60
N LYS A 351 -7.30 -33.74 -2.94
CA LYS A 351 -6.57 -34.91 -2.42
C LYS A 351 -6.68 -35.11 -0.92
N VAL A 352 -7.36 -34.20 -0.22
CA VAL A 352 -7.54 -34.29 1.24
C VAL A 352 -8.43 -35.49 1.56
N PRO A 353 -7.98 -36.43 2.42
CA PRO A 353 -8.80 -37.59 2.82
C PRO A 353 -10.10 -37.15 3.49
N ALA A 354 -11.21 -37.88 3.18
CA ALA A 354 -12.49 -37.62 3.80
C ALA A 354 -12.40 -37.72 5.34
N GLY A 355 -12.80 -36.67 6.06
CA GLY A 355 -12.75 -36.63 7.52
C GLY A 355 -11.41 -36.21 8.12
N ALA A 356 -10.38 -35.92 7.30
CA ALA A 356 -9.12 -35.38 7.79
C ALA A 356 -9.31 -33.98 8.40
N LYS A 357 -8.61 -33.70 9.50
CA LYS A 357 -8.57 -32.35 10.06
C LYS A 357 -7.75 -31.45 9.14
N THR A 358 -8.28 -30.28 8.86
CA THR A 358 -7.59 -29.26 8.07
C THR A 358 -7.48 -27.94 8.84
N ALA A 359 -6.44 -27.17 8.55
CA ALA A 359 -6.27 -25.82 9.08
C ALA A 359 -5.91 -24.85 7.94
N ASN A 360 -6.46 -23.64 8.03
CA ASN A 360 -6.12 -22.52 7.17
C ASN A 360 -6.28 -21.22 7.96
N ILE A 361 -5.58 -20.17 7.58
CA ILE A 361 -5.69 -18.83 8.17
C ILE A 361 -5.91 -17.84 7.03
N SER A 362 -7.04 -17.14 7.07
CA SER A 362 -7.33 -16.09 6.10
C SER A 362 -6.52 -14.81 6.37
N GLY A 363 -6.34 -13.97 5.35
CA GLY A 363 -5.67 -12.68 5.51
C GLY A 363 -6.33 -11.77 6.58
N THR A 364 -7.64 -11.86 6.77
CA THR A 364 -8.37 -11.16 7.83
C THR A 364 -7.96 -11.69 9.20
N GLN A 365 -7.93 -13.02 9.37
CA GLN A 365 -7.49 -13.64 10.63
C GLN A 365 -6.02 -13.30 10.94
N VAL A 366 -5.13 -13.26 9.92
CA VAL A 366 -3.74 -12.80 10.11
C VAL A 366 -3.73 -11.41 10.76
N ARG A 367 -4.48 -10.46 10.22
CA ARG A 367 -4.51 -9.08 10.73
C ARG A 367 -5.18 -8.98 12.10
N GLU A 368 -6.37 -9.56 12.26
CA GLU A 368 -7.23 -9.31 13.43
C GLU A 368 -6.94 -10.26 14.60
N GLU A 369 -6.69 -11.56 14.33
CA GLU A 369 -6.52 -12.56 15.38
C GLU A 369 -5.06 -12.73 15.82
N TYR A 370 -4.11 -12.49 14.92
CA TYR A 370 -2.69 -12.64 15.24
C TYR A 370 -2.00 -11.28 15.42
N LEU A 371 -1.77 -10.53 14.35
CA LEU A 371 -1.00 -9.28 14.42
C LEU A 371 -1.67 -8.25 15.32
N GLY A 372 -2.98 -8.02 15.15
CA GLY A 372 -3.74 -7.08 15.98
C GLY A 372 -3.76 -7.40 17.48
N LYS A 373 -3.64 -8.69 17.84
CA LYS A 373 -3.56 -9.15 19.24
C LYS A 373 -2.13 -9.39 19.74
N GLY A 374 -1.11 -9.11 18.89
CA GLY A 374 0.30 -9.31 19.24
C GLY A 374 0.73 -10.76 19.34
N ARG A 375 0.03 -11.65 18.63
CA ARG A 375 0.37 -13.07 18.54
C ARG A 375 1.21 -13.28 17.29
N LEU A 376 2.27 -14.08 17.40
CA LEU A 376 3.01 -14.54 16.24
C LEU A 376 2.16 -15.54 15.44
N LEU A 377 2.33 -15.52 14.13
CA LEU A 377 1.71 -16.52 13.26
C LEU A 377 2.24 -17.90 13.57
N PRO A 378 1.39 -18.95 13.56
CA PRO A 378 1.82 -20.31 13.85
C PRO A 378 2.90 -20.80 12.88
N ALA A 379 3.86 -21.59 13.38
CA ALA A 379 4.97 -22.11 12.58
C ALA A 379 4.51 -23.00 11.39
N TRP A 380 3.37 -23.64 11.50
CA TRP A 380 2.79 -24.40 10.38
C TRP A 380 2.28 -23.48 9.25
N PHE A 381 1.84 -22.26 9.57
CA PHE A 381 1.32 -21.30 8.59
C PHE A 381 2.42 -20.39 8.02
N SER A 382 3.36 -19.94 8.86
CA SER A 382 4.38 -18.97 8.44
C SER A 382 5.74 -19.32 9.04
N ARG A 383 6.81 -19.05 8.31
CA ARG A 383 8.17 -19.17 8.84
C ARG A 383 8.42 -18.11 9.91
N PRO A 384 9.28 -18.39 10.91
CA PRO A 384 9.56 -17.45 12.00
C PRO A 384 9.96 -16.06 11.50
N GLU A 385 10.85 -15.99 10.51
CA GLU A 385 11.35 -14.73 9.96
C GLU A 385 10.21 -13.91 9.33
N THR A 386 9.29 -14.58 8.62
CA THR A 386 8.09 -13.92 8.05
C THR A 386 7.18 -13.41 9.16
N ALA A 387 6.95 -14.22 10.21
CA ALA A 387 6.09 -13.85 11.33
C ALA A 387 6.66 -12.65 12.10
N GLU A 388 7.98 -12.61 12.32
CA GLU A 388 8.68 -11.52 12.99
C GLU A 388 8.63 -10.22 12.16
N ILE A 389 8.97 -10.28 10.86
CA ILE A 389 8.92 -9.12 9.95
C ILE A 389 7.51 -8.51 9.90
N LEU A 390 6.47 -9.35 9.85
CA LEU A 390 5.09 -8.89 9.86
C LEU A 390 4.70 -8.29 11.21
N ALA A 391 5.11 -8.87 12.32
CA ALA A 391 4.84 -8.34 13.66
C ALA A 391 5.53 -7.00 13.93
N GLU A 392 6.73 -6.77 13.35
CA GLU A 392 7.40 -5.47 13.39
C GLU A 392 6.66 -4.40 12.57
N SER A 393 6.21 -4.74 11.36
CA SER A 393 5.56 -3.80 10.44
C SER A 393 4.10 -3.52 10.83
N TYR A 394 3.44 -4.47 11.48
CA TYR A 394 2.05 -4.39 11.95
C TYR A 394 1.98 -4.67 13.45
N PRO A 395 2.49 -3.76 14.28
CA PRO A 395 2.51 -3.96 15.72
C PRO A 395 1.09 -4.08 16.29
N PRO A 396 0.91 -4.83 17.41
CA PRO A 396 -0.37 -4.95 18.06
C PRO A 396 -0.87 -3.60 18.59
N ARG A 397 -2.18 -3.44 18.78
CA ARG A 397 -2.79 -2.17 19.20
C ARG A 397 -2.15 -1.52 20.41
N HIS A 398 -1.71 -2.30 21.40
CA HIS A 398 -1.02 -1.76 22.58
C HIS A 398 0.40 -1.21 22.29
N LYS A 399 0.93 -1.41 21.07
CA LYS A 399 2.18 -0.81 20.58
C LYS A 399 1.96 0.21 19.46
N GLN A 400 0.73 0.37 18.97
CA GLN A 400 0.42 1.38 17.96
C GLN A 400 0.33 2.76 18.60
N GLY A 401 0.54 3.80 17.78
CA GLY A 401 0.37 5.17 18.21
C GLY A 401 -1.08 5.49 18.57
N LEU A 402 -1.26 6.36 19.56
CA LEU A 402 -2.57 6.75 20.09
C LEU A 402 -2.56 8.22 20.49
N CYS A 403 -3.58 8.97 20.06
CA CYS A 403 -3.87 10.31 20.54
C CYS A 403 -5.10 10.27 21.44
N ILE A 404 -4.97 10.75 22.67
CA ILE A 404 -6.08 10.97 23.60
C ILE A 404 -6.29 12.48 23.68
N TRP A 405 -7.37 12.94 23.05
CA TRP A 405 -7.66 14.36 22.88
C TRP A 405 -8.74 14.83 23.84
N PHE A 406 -8.34 15.51 24.91
CA PHE A 406 -9.29 16.11 25.85
C PHE A 406 -9.79 17.45 25.31
N THR A 407 -11.11 17.61 25.26
CA THR A 407 -11.77 18.89 24.92
C THR A 407 -12.80 19.25 25.99
N GLY A 408 -13.10 20.53 26.14
CA GLY A 408 -14.02 21.05 27.15
C GLY A 408 -13.61 22.44 27.66
N LEU A 409 -14.45 23.10 28.41
CA LEU A 409 -14.26 24.46 28.94
C LEU A 409 -12.99 24.58 29.80
N SER A 410 -12.51 25.80 29.99
CA SER A 410 -11.45 26.07 30.98
C SER A 410 -11.99 25.72 32.37
N GLY A 411 -11.16 25.13 33.23
CA GLY A 411 -11.62 24.67 34.56
C GLY A 411 -12.52 23.42 34.56
N ALA A 412 -12.77 22.79 33.40
CA ALA A 412 -13.60 21.58 33.33
C ALA A 412 -12.93 20.33 33.94
N GLY A 413 -11.61 20.32 34.20
CA GLY A 413 -10.90 19.19 34.81
C GLY A 413 -10.06 18.34 33.82
N LYS A 414 -9.84 18.83 32.61
CA LYS A 414 -9.05 18.14 31.57
C LYS A 414 -7.64 17.74 32.04
N SER A 415 -6.83 18.70 32.43
CA SER A 415 -5.44 18.47 32.84
C SER A 415 -5.33 17.61 34.10
N THR A 416 -6.26 17.77 35.05
CA THR A 416 -6.28 16.96 36.28
C THR A 416 -6.58 15.49 35.97
N THR A 417 -7.56 15.21 35.10
CA THR A 417 -7.89 13.84 34.68
C THR A 417 -6.76 13.26 33.82
N ALA A 418 -6.16 14.08 32.95
CA ALA A 418 -5.03 13.67 32.11
C ALA A 418 -3.82 13.25 32.94
N ALA A 419 -3.48 14.01 34.00
CA ALA A 419 -2.35 13.68 34.89
C ALA A 419 -2.54 12.30 35.56
N VAL A 420 -3.73 12.01 36.08
CA VAL A 420 -4.02 10.67 36.67
C VAL A 420 -3.99 9.59 35.60
N LEU A 421 -4.56 9.84 34.43
CA LEU A 421 -4.52 8.88 33.33
C LEU A 421 -3.09 8.58 32.87
N GLN A 422 -2.21 9.59 32.87
CA GLN A 422 -0.80 9.41 32.53
C GLN A 422 -0.11 8.37 33.44
N GLU A 423 -0.34 8.44 34.73
CA GLU A 423 0.21 7.47 35.68
C GLU A 423 -0.31 6.05 35.36
N LEU A 424 -1.60 5.89 35.12
CA LEU A 424 -2.20 4.59 34.77
C LEU A 424 -1.64 4.02 33.43
N LEU A 425 -1.38 4.90 32.45
CA LEU A 425 -0.78 4.48 31.17
C LEU A 425 0.67 4.09 31.33
N LEU A 426 1.45 4.81 32.16
CA LEU A 426 2.84 4.47 32.47
C LEU A 426 2.93 3.14 33.22
N GLU A 427 2.08 2.89 34.20
CA GLU A 427 1.96 1.59 34.89
C GLU A 427 1.63 0.46 33.92
N ALA A 428 0.74 0.73 32.93
CA ALA A 428 0.42 -0.24 31.86
C ALA A 428 1.54 -0.40 30.79
N GLY A 429 2.71 0.21 30.99
CA GLY A 429 3.88 0.11 30.13
C GLY A 429 3.83 0.96 28.85
N ARG A 430 2.92 1.96 28.77
CA ARG A 430 2.89 2.92 27.67
C ARG A 430 3.63 4.20 28.03
N GLN A 431 4.58 4.60 27.18
CA GLN A 431 5.16 5.94 27.28
C GLN A 431 4.17 6.98 26.74
N VAL A 432 4.06 8.10 27.42
CA VAL A 432 3.09 9.15 27.10
C VAL A 432 3.79 10.50 26.93
N THR A 433 3.49 11.19 25.85
CA THR A 433 3.83 12.60 25.65
C THR A 433 2.60 13.44 26.01
N GLU A 434 2.75 14.42 26.89
CA GLU A 434 1.70 15.37 27.22
C GLU A 434 1.88 16.68 26.44
N LEU A 435 0.83 17.09 25.73
CA LEU A 435 0.72 18.39 25.06
C LEU A 435 -0.36 19.21 25.76
N ASP A 436 -0.04 19.72 26.95
CA ASP A 436 -0.89 20.66 27.68
C ASP A 436 -0.88 22.04 27.03
N GLY A 437 -2.02 22.71 27.03
CA GLY A 437 -2.20 24.00 26.36
C GLY A 437 -1.25 25.10 26.81
N ASP A 438 -0.80 25.11 28.08
CA ASP A 438 0.10 26.12 28.62
C ASP A 438 1.56 25.87 28.16
N VAL A 439 1.99 24.61 28.19
CA VAL A 439 3.32 24.20 27.69
C VAL A 439 3.44 24.45 26.18
N VAL A 440 2.40 24.08 25.44
CA VAL A 440 2.33 24.32 24.00
C VAL A 440 2.42 25.81 23.65
N ARG A 441 1.71 26.66 24.38
CA ARG A 441 1.77 28.12 24.16
C ARG A 441 3.15 28.70 24.38
N THR A 442 3.92 28.13 25.28
CA THR A 442 5.29 28.56 25.54
C THR A 442 6.25 28.21 24.42
N HIS A 443 6.17 26.99 23.89
CA HIS A 443 7.16 26.43 22.99
C HIS A 443 6.72 26.40 21.51
N LEU A 444 5.47 26.01 21.25
CA LEU A 444 4.99 25.76 19.89
C LEU A 444 4.17 26.91 19.31
N SER A 445 3.44 27.61 20.17
CA SER A 445 2.48 28.64 19.75
C SER A 445 2.74 30.01 20.37
N LYS A 446 4.00 30.29 20.70
CA LYS A 446 4.42 31.60 21.19
C LYS A 446 4.06 32.71 20.19
N GLY A 447 3.37 33.73 20.66
CA GLY A 447 2.92 34.87 19.86
C GLY A 447 1.49 34.79 19.33
N LEU A 448 0.82 33.63 19.44
CA LEU A 448 -0.62 33.51 19.15
C LEU A 448 -1.47 34.14 20.27
N GLY A 449 -2.48 34.91 19.87
CA GLY A 449 -3.47 35.50 20.76
C GLY A 449 -4.63 34.57 21.12
N PHE A 450 -5.82 35.15 21.30
CA PHE A 450 -7.05 34.45 21.63
C PHE A 450 -8.15 34.65 20.57
N SER A 451 -7.82 35.26 19.42
CA SER A 451 -8.75 35.30 18.29
C SER A 451 -9.14 33.90 17.83
N ARG A 452 -10.22 33.79 17.09
CA ARG A 452 -10.66 32.51 16.52
C ARG A 452 -9.56 31.88 15.67
N GLU A 453 -8.96 32.67 14.80
CA GLU A 453 -7.86 32.26 13.90
C GLU A 453 -6.64 31.76 14.67
N ASP A 454 -6.25 32.48 15.73
CA ASP A 454 -5.13 32.08 16.58
C ASP A 454 -5.41 30.78 17.35
N ARG A 455 -6.64 30.59 17.79
CA ARG A 455 -7.05 29.32 18.44
C ARG A 455 -7.03 28.17 17.47
N ASP A 456 -7.58 28.35 16.26
CA ASP A 456 -7.56 27.33 15.22
C ASP A 456 -6.10 27.00 14.84
N ALA A 457 -5.27 27.99 14.61
CA ALA A 457 -3.85 27.79 14.35
C ALA A 457 -3.13 27.04 15.48
N ASN A 458 -3.42 27.36 16.74
CA ASN A 458 -2.85 26.66 17.90
C ASN A 458 -3.27 25.18 17.92
N ILE A 459 -4.56 24.89 17.74
CA ILE A 459 -5.09 23.52 17.75
C ILE A 459 -4.55 22.70 16.57
N MET A 460 -4.43 23.31 15.37
CA MET A 460 -3.84 22.64 14.21
C MET A 460 -2.36 22.32 14.43
N ARG A 461 -1.58 23.21 15.06
CA ARG A 461 -0.17 22.95 15.41
C ARG A 461 -0.04 21.80 16.41
N ILE A 462 -0.87 21.78 17.46
CA ILE A 462 -0.92 20.69 18.43
C ILE A 462 -1.27 19.37 17.68
N GLY A 463 -2.31 19.41 16.84
CA GLY A 463 -2.75 18.28 16.05
C GLY A 463 -1.67 17.70 15.14
N PHE A 464 -0.91 18.57 14.46
CA PHE A 464 0.20 18.14 13.62
C PHE A 464 1.29 17.43 14.44
N VAL A 465 1.75 18.02 15.56
CA VAL A 465 2.76 17.37 16.41
C VAL A 465 2.23 16.05 16.98
N ALA A 466 0.97 16.02 17.42
CA ALA A 466 0.34 14.81 17.91
C ALA A 466 0.29 13.72 16.82
N SER A 467 -0.05 14.06 15.58
CA SER A 467 -0.09 13.12 14.46
C SER A 467 1.29 12.52 14.14
N GLU A 468 2.36 13.30 14.25
CA GLU A 468 3.74 12.78 14.06
C GLU A 468 4.14 11.79 15.17
N ILE A 469 3.77 12.09 16.43
CA ILE A 469 4.01 11.18 17.56
C ILE A 469 3.25 9.86 17.35
N VAL A 470 1.97 9.93 16.98
CA VAL A 470 1.12 8.77 16.70
C VAL A 470 1.67 7.95 15.53
N ARG A 471 2.09 8.60 14.44
CA ARG A 471 2.68 7.93 13.27
C ARG A 471 3.91 7.08 13.64
N HIS A 472 4.69 7.51 14.63
CA HIS A 472 5.87 6.80 15.12
C HIS A 472 5.56 5.84 16.30
N GLY A 473 4.28 5.48 16.51
CA GLY A 473 3.88 4.51 17.52
C GLY A 473 3.77 5.07 18.94
N GLY A 474 3.98 6.37 19.13
CA GLY A 474 3.91 7.03 20.44
C GLY A 474 2.48 7.26 20.92
N THR A 475 2.30 7.35 22.25
CA THR A 475 1.05 7.82 22.84
C THR A 475 1.15 9.30 23.18
N VAL A 476 0.18 10.09 22.76
CA VAL A 476 0.11 11.50 23.07
C VAL A 476 -1.24 11.84 23.72
N MET A 477 -1.19 12.61 24.81
CA MET A 477 -2.36 13.22 25.43
C MET A 477 -2.34 14.72 25.16
N CYS A 478 -3.45 15.23 24.61
CA CYS A 478 -3.62 16.65 24.32
C CYS A 478 -4.73 17.20 25.21
N ALA A 479 -4.40 18.15 26.10
CA ALA A 479 -5.36 18.78 26.99
C ALA A 479 -5.55 20.26 26.60
N ALA A 480 -6.48 20.53 25.70
CA ALA A 480 -6.77 21.88 25.20
C ALA A 480 -8.28 22.15 25.19
N VAL A 481 -8.68 23.42 25.26
CA VAL A 481 -10.13 23.78 25.16
C VAL A 481 -10.69 23.34 23.82
N SER A 482 -9.94 23.58 22.72
CA SER A 482 -10.30 23.21 21.33
C SER A 482 -11.78 23.44 21.02
N PRO A 483 -12.26 24.72 21.00
CA PRO A 483 -13.68 25.03 21.10
C PRO A 483 -14.48 24.71 19.84
N TYR A 484 -13.84 24.68 18.67
CA TYR A 484 -14.53 24.54 17.39
C TYR A 484 -14.47 23.12 16.85
N ARG A 485 -15.63 22.59 16.48
CA ARG A 485 -15.78 21.22 16.00
C ARG A 485 -14.98 20.95 14.72
N ALA A 486 -15.11 21.85 13.73
CA ALA A 486 -14.42 21.70 12.45
C ALA A 486 -12.90 21.57 12.62
N THR A 487 -12.28 22.28 13.58
CA THR A 487 -10.85 22.20 13.83
C THR A 487 -10.47 20.86 14.47
N ARG A 488 -11.28 20.34 15.42
CA ARG A 488 -11.07 19.00 16.00
C ARG A 488 -11.21 17.89 14.95
N ASP A 489 -12.21 18.01 14.06
CA ASP A 489 -12.42 17.07 12.96
C ASP A 489 -11.22 17.08 11.99
N SER A 490 -10.66 18.26 11.71
CA SER A 490 -9.45 18.40 10.90
C SER A 490 -8.24 17.74 11.55
N VAL A 491 -8.09 17.84 12.87
CA VAL A 491 -7.02 17.15 13.61
C VAL A 491 -7.22 15.64 13.59
N ARG A 492 -8.45 15.16 13.82
CA ARG A 492 -8.79 13.73 13.70
C ARG A 492 -8.40 13.17 12.33
N ALA A 493 -8.67 13.90 11.26
CA ALA A 493 -8.34 13.49 9.88
C ALA A 493 -6.82 13.38 9.59
N MET A 494 -5.94 13.94 10.43
CA MET A 494 -4.49 13.76 10.31
C MET A 494 -4.00 12.39 10.79
N MET A 495 -4.84 11.63 11.47
CA MET A 495 -4.47 10.37 12.13
C MET A 495 -5.16 9.19 11.45
N GLY A 496 -4.62 7.98 11.68
CA GLY A 496 -5.22 6.75 11.17
C GLY A 496 -6.55 6.44 11.85
N GLU A 497 -7.32 5.59 11.21
CA GLU A 497 -8.58 5.08 11.76
C GLU A 497 -8.32 4.46 13.14
N ASP A 498 -9.19 4.74 14.10
CA ASP A 498 -9.09 4.32 15.51
C ASP A 498 -7.89 4.87 16.33
N GLN A 499 -7.04 5.74 15.77
CA GLN A 499 -5.88 6.28 16.49
C GLN A 499 -6.15 7.60 17.23
N PHE A 500 -7.36 8.17 17.09
CA PHE A 500 -7.78 9.42 17.74
C PHE A 500 -8.96 9.13 18.67
N VAL A 501 -8.79 9.37 19.98
CA VAL A 501 -9.80 9.18 21.02
C VAL A 501 -10.18 10.55 21.57
N GLU A 502 -11.35 11.07 21.21
CA GLU A 502 -11.88 12.34 21.71
C GLU A 502 -12.56 12.13 23.07
N VAL A 503 -12.00 12.77 24.07
CA VAL A 503 -12.51 12.74 25.44
C VAL A 503 -13.19 14.09 25.73
N PHE A 504 -14.51 14.12 25.72
CA PHE A 504 -15.28 15.30 26.05
C PHE A 504 -15.47 15.41 27.57
N VAL A 505 -14.91 16.46 28.16
CA VAL A 505 -15.07 16.78 29.57
C VAL A 505 -16.25 17.73 29.71
N ASP A 506 -17.45 17.12 29.88
CA ASP A 506 -18.76 17.82 29.95
C ASP A 506 -19.03 18.33 31.38
N THR A 507 -18.43 19.48 31.67
CA THR A 507 -18.62 20.17 32.94
C THR A 507 -19.42 21.46 32.71
N PRO A 508 -20.54 21.68 33.44
CA PRO A 508 -21.35 22.87 33.26
C PRO A 508 -20.55 24.16 33.48
N LEU A 509 -20.88 25.20 32.68
CA LEU A 509 -20.17 26.50 32.72
C LEU A 509 -20.15 27.12 34.12
N ASN A 510 -21.25 27.09 34.84
CA ASN A 510 -21.35 27.62 36.21
C ASN A 510 -20.38 26.92 37.18
N VAL A 511 -20.13 25.61 37.00
CA VAL A 511 -19.17 24.84 37.79
C VAL A 511 -17.73 25.25 37.42
N CYS A 512 -17.49 25.42 36.12
CA CYS A 512 -16.18 25.90 35.63
C CYS A 512 -15.85 27.33 36.15
N GLU A 513 -16.87 28.23 36.18
CA GLU A 513 -16.76 29.58 36.73
C GLU A 513 -16.50 29.58 38.23
N GLN A 514 -17.18 28.71 38.99
CA GLN A 514 -16.97 28.56 40.44
C GLN A 514 -15.54 28.09 40.75
N ARG A 515 -15.02 27.20 39.94
CA ARG A 515 -13.65 26.69 40.09
C ARG A 515 -12.60 27.77 39.76
N ASP A 516 -12.78 28.50 38.69
CA ASP A 516 -11.94 29.58 38.11
C ASP A 516 -10.46 29.58 38.56
N VAL A 517 -9.82 28.41 38.45
CA VAL A 517 -8.50 28.11 39.00
C VAL A 517 -7.42 29.14 38.56
N LYS A 518 -7.59 29.75 37.39
CA LYS A 518 -6.66 30.72 36.80
C LYS A 518 -7.17 32.16 36.87
N GLY A 519 -8.30 32.40 37.47
CA GLY A 519 -8.94 33.73 37.53
C GLY A 519 -9.39 34.30 36.19
N MET A 520 -9.50 33.41 35.16
CA MET A 520 -9.76 33.81 33.77
C MET A 520 -11.25 34.19 33.58
N TYR A 521 -12.16 33.49 34.21
CA TYR A 521 -13.60 33.78 34.14
C TYR A 521 -13.91 35.13 34.77
N ALA A 522 -13.34 35.40 35.94
CA ALA A 522 -13.51 36.69 36.61
C ALA A 522 -12.99 37.86 35.72
N LYS A 523 -11.86 37.71 35.03
CA LYS A 523 -11.34 38.70 34.09
C LYS A 523 -12.25 38.84 32.85
N ALA A 524 -12.72 37.74 32.29
CA ALA A 524 -13.62 37.76 31.14
C ALA A 524 -14.97 38.45 31.47
N ARG A 525 -15.56 38.20 32.67
CA ARG A 525 -16.76 38.86 33.13
C ARG A 525 -16.59 40.38 33.35
N ARG A 526 -15.36 40.84 33.71
CA ARG A 526 -15.01 42.26 33.78
C ARG A 526 -14.69 42.89 32.44
N GLY A 527 -14.70 42.10 31.33
CA GLY A 527 -14.36 42.58 30.00
C GLY A 527 -12.85 42.77 29.73
N GLU A 528 -11.98 42.33 30.65
CA GLU A 528 -10.51 42.38 30.51
C GLU A 528 -10.00 41.40 29.48
N ILE A 529 -10.70 40.27 29.29
CA ILE A 529 -10.42 39.28 28.26
C ILE A 529 -11.58 39.26 27.26
N LYS A 530 -11.30 39.59 26.03
CA LYS A 530 -12.26 39.51 24.90
C LYS A 530 -12.24 38.09 24.32
N GLU A 531 -13.35 37.70 23.70
CA GLU A 531 -13.45 36.40 22.98
C GLU A 531 -13.12 35.19 23.88
N PHE A 532 -13.59 35.19 25.14
CA PHE A 532 -13.34 34.08 26.06
C PHE A 532 -14.38 32.95 25.87
N THR A 533 -13.89 31.74 25.60
CA THR A 533 -14.75 30.57 25.34
C THR A 533 -15.67 30.26 26.51
N GLY A 534 -16.97 30.19 26.25
CA GLY A 534 -18.03 29.95 27.22
C GLY A 534 -18.62 31.24 27.79
N ILE A 535 -18.02 32.42 27.59
CA ILE A 535 -18.55 33.72 28.03
C ILE A 535 -18.93 34.59 26.82
N SER A 536 -17.97 35.00 26.04
CA SER A 536 -18.15 35.88 24.87
C SER A 536 -17.89 35.19 23.54
N ASP A 537 -17.41 33.96 23.57
CA ASP A 537 -17.16 33.11 22.42
C ASP A 537 -17.71 31.71 22.65
N PRO A 538 -18.29 31.05 21.63
CA PRO A 538 -18.95 29.76 21.79
C PRO A 538 -17.95 28.62 22.02
N TYR A 539 -18.41 27.59 22.74
CA TYR A 539 -17.83 26.25 22.74
C TYR A 539 -18.81 25.32 22.01
N GLU A 540 -18.32 24.60 21.02
CA GLU A 540 -19.08 23.64 20.21
C GLU A 540 -18.84 22.23 20.75
N PRO A 541 -19.76 21.61 21.51
CA PRO A 541 -19.60 20.25 21.99
C PRO A 541 -19.42 19.26 20.84
N PRO A 542 -18.56 18.22 20.99
CA PRO A 542 -18.41 17.18 20.00
C PRO A 542 -19.76 16.43 19.81
N LEU A 543 -20.01 15.96 18.57
CA LEU A 543 -21.25 15.25 18.25
C LEU A 543 -21.17 13.77 18.64
N GLN A 544 -19.99 13.16 18.47
CA GLN A 544 -19.76 11.73 18.71
C GLN A 544 -18.37 11.53 19.33
N PRO A 545 -18.13 12.00 20.55
CA PRO A 545 -16.88 11.73 21.24
C PRO A 545 -16.80 10.25 21.60
N GLU A 546 -15.62 9.67 21.59
CA GLU A 546 -15.42 8.29 22.06
C GLU A 546 -15.73 8.14 23.54
N ILE A 547 -15.47 9.18 24.33
CA ILE A 547 -15.70 9.17 25.77
C ILE A 547 -16.26 10.52 26.22
N THR A 548 -17.31 10.50 27.04
CA THR A 548 -17.82 11.69 27.73
C THR A 548 -17.63 11.53 29.24
N LEU A 549 -17.01 12.52 29.87
CA LEU A 549 -16.72 12.55 31.30
C LEU A 549 -17.54 13.62 32.00
N ASN A 550 -17.96 13.32 33.21
CA ASN A 550 -18.63 14.29 34.08
C ASN A 550 -17.78 14.49 35.35
N THR A 551 -17.17 15.67 35.49
CA THR A 551 -16.29 15.99 36.63
C THR A 551 -17.01 16.62 37.82
N GLU A 552 -18.31 16.78 37.75
CA GLU A 552 -19.17 17.14 38.89
C GLU A 552 -19.52 15.91 39.71
N ARG A 553 -19.72 14.76 39.04
CA ARG A 553 -20.17 13.51 39.65
C ARG A 553 -19.05 12.54 39.98
N HIS A 554 -17.96 12.59 39.24
CA HIS A 554 -16.85 11.66 39.35
C HIS A 554 -15.54 12.36 39.65
N THR A 555 -14.74 11.72 40.49
CA THR A 555 -13.39 12.19 40.79
C THR A 555 -12.45 12.07 39.57
N PRO A 556 -11.30 12.76 39.53
CA PRO A 556 -10.31 12.57 38.48
C PRO A 556 -9.85 11.12 38.30
N GLU A 557 -9.72 10.37 39.41
CA GLU A 557 -9.32 8.95 39.45
C GLU A 557 -10.39 8.05 38.82
N GLU A 558 -11.67 8.28 39.14
CA GLU A 558 -12.79 7.54 38.54
C GLU A 558 -12.87 7.79 37.04
N ASN A 559 -12.74 9.04 36.59
CA ASN A 559 -12.74 9.41 35.19
C ASN A 559 -11.53 8.83 34.44
N ALA A 560 -10.34 8.86 35.02
CA ALA A 560 -9.15 8.27 34.42
C ALA A 560 -9.26 6.74 34.27
N ARG A 561 -9.81 6.04 35.30
CA ARG A 561 -10.08 4.60 35.21
C ARG A 561 -11.13 4.24 34.17
N LEU A 562 -12.13 5.09 33.96
CA LEU A 562 -13.11 4.91 32.87
C LEU A 562 -12.42 4.96 31.50
N ILE A 563 -11.53 5.93 31.29
CA ILE A 563 -10.74 6.02 30.04
C ILE A 563 -9.83 4.78 29.90
N ALA A 564 -9.10 4.41 30.96
CA ALA A 564 -8.21 3.25 30.94
C ALA A 564 -8.95 1.95 30.64
N ALA A 565 -10.13 1.74 31.23
CA ALA A 565 -11.00 0.59 30.94
C ALA A 565 -11.44 0.57 29.47
N TRP A 566 -11.86 1.71 28.92
CA TRP A 566 -12.23 1.85 27.51
C TRP A 566 -11.06 1.50 26.58
N LEU A 567 -9.84 1.96 26.90
CA LEU A 567 -8.62 1.65 26.16
C LEU A 567 -8.24 0.17 26.25
N ALA A 568 -8.39 -0.44 27.43
CA ALA A 568 -8.14 -1.88 27.65
C ALA A 568 -9.11 -2.76 26.85
N ASP A 569 -10.40 -2.41 26.83
CA ASP A 569 -11.42 -3.15 26.08
C ASP A 569 -11.15 -3.17 24.57
N ARG A 570 -10.47 -2.13 24.06
CA ARG A 570 -10.08 -2.00 22.65
C ARG A 570 -8.66 -2.45 22.33
N GLY A 571 -7.93 -2.95 23.34
CA GLY A 571 -6.59 -3.51 23.18
C GLY A 571 -5.47 -2.46 23.07
N PHE A 572 -5.73 -1.19 23.38
CA PHE A 572 -4.71 -0.14 23.41
C PHE A 572 -3.78 -0.25 24.61
N ILE A 573 -4.23 -0.83 25.71
CA ILE A 573 -3.41 -1.22 26.84
C ILE A 573 -3.62 -2.70 27.15
N ARG A 574 -2.61 -3.37 27.69
CA ARG A 574 -2.74 -4.76 28.12
C ARG A 574 -3.63 -4.82 29.36
N ARG A 575 -4.57 -5.76 29.41
CA ARG A 575 -5.19 -6.11 30.68
C ARG A 575 -4.12 -6.77 31.53
N GLU A 576 -3.93 -6.30 32.77
CA GLU A 576 -3.10 -7.03 33.71
C GLU A 576 -3.64 -8.45 33.85
N VAL A 577 -2.78 -9.44 33.59
CA VAL A 577 -3.08 -10.82 33.99
C VAL A 577 -3.01 -10.81 35.51
N PRO A 578 -4.07 -11.17 36.25
CA PRO A 578 -4.02 -11.21 37.71
C PRO A 578 -2.86 -12.13 38.10
N VAL A 579 -1.84 -11.59 38.76
CA VAL A 579 -0.80 -12.41 39.38
C VAL A 579 -1.52 -13.20 40.48
N SER A 580 -1.55 -14.54 40.34
CA SER A 580 -2.12 -15.38 41.38
C SER A 580 -1.35 -15.10 42.68
N SER A 581 -2.06 -15.06 43.80
CA SER A 581 -1.49 -14.79 45.13
C SER A 581 -0.33 -15.70 45.54
N ASN A 582 0.09 -16.64 44.69
CA ASN A 582 1.18 -17.59 44.89
C ASN A 582 2.40 -17.35 43.99
N GLY A 583 2.54 -16.19 43.31
CA GLY A 583 3.76 -15.82 42.60
C GLY A 583 4.06 -16.62 41.32
N HIS A 584 3.13 -17.42 40.80
CA HIS A 584 3.28 -18.12 39.53
C HIS A 584 2.50 -17.41 38.44
N ILE A 585 3.20 -16.98 37.40
CA ILE A 585 2.58 -16.47 36.14
C ILE A 585 1.88 -17.67 35.49
N ALA A 586 0.56 -17.62 35.34
CA ALA A 586 -0.15 -18.61 34.56
C ALA A 586 0.22 -18.42 33.08
N ALA A 587 0.70 -19.47 32.41
CA ALA A 587 1.16 -19.52 31.04
C ALA A 587 0.04 -19.33 30.02
#